data_6e43fadb070ae59b73f1db75e024eb45
#
_entry.id   6e43fadb070ae59b73f1db75e024eb45
#
_cell.length_a   1.000
_cell.length_b   1.000
_cell.length_c   1.000
_cell.angle_alpha   90.00
_cell.angle_beta   90.00
_cell.angle_gamma   90.00
#
_symmetry.space_group_name_H-M   'P 1'
#
loop_
_entity.id
_entity.type
_entity.pdbx_description
1 polymer ?
#
loop_
_entity_poly.entity_id
_entity_poly.type
_entity_poly.pdbx_seq_one_letter_code
_entity_poly.pdbx_strand_id
1 'polypeptide(L)'
;RLFGVRCIVTCGSDAKVAAALDLGAAAAINYRTADFAAEVRKLTGGRGADVILDMVGGDYLPRNLSCLSDDGRHVSIATHRGVTAELNLLEVMRRRLVLTGSTLRPRSLEF
;
A
#
# COMPACT_ATOMS: atom_id res chain seq x y z
N ARG A 1 -11.65 7.38 -9.67
CA ARG A 1 -10.54 7.44 -10.64
C ARG A 1 -10.46 8.80 -11.35
N LEU A 2 -10.33 9.82 -10.54
CA LEU A 2 -10.36 11.19 -11.04
C LEU A 2 -9.21 11.48 -12.01
N PHE A 3 -8.06 10.89 -11.80
CA PHE A 3 -6.85 11.17 -12.59
C PHE A 3 -6.42 9.99 -13.46
N GLY A 4 -7.32 9.04 -13.72
CA GLY A 4 -6.97 7.86 -14.49
C GLY A 4 -6.05 6.88 -13.79
N VAL A 5 -5.85 7.05 -12.49
CA VAL A 5 -5.01 6.16 -11.69
C VAL A 5 -5.73 4.85 -11.45
N ARG A 6 -5.03 3.75 -11.65
CA ARG A 6 -5.52 2.43 -11.34
C ARG A 6 -5.31 2.16 -9.85
N CYS A 7 -6.39 1.99 -9.11
CA CYS A 7 -6.35 1.84 -7.66
C CYS A 7 -6.70 0.41 -7.25
N ILE A 8 -5.80 -0.22 -6.48
CA ILE A 8 -6.04 -1.52 -5.87
C ILE A 8 -6.17 -1.30 -4.37
N VAL A 9 -7.24 -1.82 -3.77
CA VAL A 9 -7.57 -1.59 -2.37
C VAL A 9 -7.53 -2.92 -1.62
N THR A 10 -7.04 -2.91 -0.38
CA THR A 10 -7.14 -4.06 0.51
C THR A 10 -8.18 -3.80 1.58
N CYS A 11 -8.98 -4.80 1.88
CA CYS A 11 -10.10 -4.70 2.80
C CYS A 11 -10.15 -5.91 3.72
N GLY A 12 -10.83 -5.77 4.85
CA GLY A 12 -10.93 -6.82 5.86
C GLY A 12 -12.15 -7.72 5.76
N SER A 13 -13.00 -7.55 4.75
CA SER A 13 -14.19 -8.39 4.56
C SER A 13 -14.65 -8.35 3.12
N ASP A 14 -15.42 -9.36 2.71
CA ASP A 14 -15.97 -9.41 1.36
C ASP A 14 -16.97 -8.29 1.11
N ALA A 15 -17.70 -7.88 2.14
CA ALA A 15 -18.62 -6.74 2.02
C ALA A 15 -17.87 -5.45 1.68
N LYS A 16 -16.72 -5.23 2.32
CA LYS A 16 -15.89 -4.05 2.03
C LYS A 16 -15.25 -4.15 0.65
N VAL A 17 -14.90 -5.34 0.21
CA VAL A 17 -14.38 -5.56 -1.15
C VAL A 17 -15.44 -5.13 -2.17
N ALA A 18 -16.67 -5.58 -2.00
CA ALA A 18 -17.77 -5.20 -2.90
C ALA A 18 -17.99 -3.69 -2.91
N ALA A 19 -17.97 -3.06 -1.73
CA ALA A 19 -18.13 -1.61 -1.62
C ALA A 19 -17.00 -0.85 -2.33
N ALA A 20 -15.76 -1.31 -2.20
CA ALA A 20 -14.62 -0.67 -2.86
C ALA A 20 -14.74 -0.76 -4.39
N LEU A 21 -15.15 -1.91 -4.90
CA LEU A 21 -15.37 -2.07 -6.34
C LEU A 21 -16.48 -1.18 -6.85
N ASP A 22 -17.56 -1.02 -6.08
CA ASP A 22 -18.65 -0.11 -6.41
C ASP A 22 -18.17 1.35 -6.50
N LEU A 23 -17.22 1.71 -5.65
CA LEU A 23 -16.66 3.07 -5.64
C LEU A 23 -15.63 3.32 -6.73
N GLY A 24 -15.32 2.32 -7.54
CA GLY A 24 -14.47 2.49 -8.71
C GLY A 24 -13.05 1.96 -8.58
N ALA A 25 -12.73 1.19 -7.55
CA ALA A 25 -11.43 0.54 -7.47
C ALA A 25 -11.27 -0.44 -8.64
N ALA A 26 -10.06 -0.50 -9.21
CA ALA A 26 -9.77 -1.44 -10.28
C ALA A 26 -9.78 -2.88 -9.77
N ALA A 27 -9.37 -3.07 -8.52
CA ALA A 27 -9.40 -4.36 -7.85
C ALA A 27 -9.49 -4.13 -6.35
N ALA A 28 -10.03 -5.10 -5.63
CA ALA A 28 -10.06 -5.07 -4.17
C ALA A 28 -9.73 -6.46 -3.65
N ILE A 29 -8.92 -6.51 -2.62
CA ILE A 29 -8.39 -7.76 -2.08
C ILE A 29 -8.81 -7.89 -0.62
N ASN A 30 -9.41 -9.02 -0.26
CA ASN A 30 -9.67 -9.35 1.13
C ASN A 30 -8.38 -9.94 1.73
N TYR A 31 -7.67 -9.15 2.55
CA TYR A 31 -6.38 -9.56 3.11
C TYR A 31 -6.52 -10.69 4.14
N ARG A 32 -7.72 -10.98 4.61
CA ARG A 32 -7.96 -12.08 5.55
C ARG A 32 -7.98 -13.44 4.86
N THR A 33 -8.31 -13.47 3.57
CA THR A 33 -8.45 -14.72 2.81
C THR A 33 -7.43 -14.87 1.70
N ALA A 34 -6.66 -13.81 1.39
CA ALA A 34 -5.67 -13.83 0.33
C ALA A 34 -4.39 -13.14 0.77
N ASP A 35 -3.27 -13.55 0.18
CA ASP A 35 -2.00 -12.87 0.32
C ASP A 35 -2.02 -11.63 -0.58
N PHE A 36 -2.19 -10.45 0.00
CA PHE A 36 -2.35 -9.24 -0.79
C PHE A 36 -1.11 -8.93 -1.65
N ALA A 37 0.09 -9.22 -1.14
CA ALA A 37 1.31 -8.94 -1.90
C ALA A 37 1.39 -9.79 -3.17
N ALA A 38 1.06 -11.06 -3.07
CA ALA A 38 1.02 -11.95 -4.22
C ALA A 38 -0.05 -11.51 -5.21
N GLU A 39 -1.24 -11.11 -4.71
CA GLU A 39 -2.32 -10.65 -5.56
C GLU A 39 -1.98 -9.35 -6.29
N VAL A 40 -1.33 -8.41 -5.62
CA VAL A 40 -0.89 -7.16 -6.26
C VAL A 40 0.11 -7.46 -7.38
N ARG A 41 1.06 -8.34 -7.15
CA ARG A 41 2.00 -8.73 -8.20
C ARG A 41 1.31 -9.37 -9.37
N LYS A 42 0.35 -10.23 -9.11
CA LYS A 42 -0.43 -10.89 -10.16
C LYS A 42 -1.22 -9.88 -10.98
N LEU A 43 -1.89 -8.94 -10.31
CA LEU A 43 -2.70 -7.92 -10.96
C LEU A 43 -1.88 -6.91 -11.77
N THR A 44 -0.60 -6.80 -11.47
CA THR A 44 0.30 -5.87 -12.16
C THR A 44 1.25 -6.56 -13.12
N GLY A 45 1.00 -7.84 -13.44
CA GLY A 45 1.84 -8.59 -14.35
C GLY A 45 3.25 -8.87 -13.83
N GLY A 46 3.41 -8.93 -12.51
CA GLY A 46 4.69 -9.17 -11.86
C GLY A 46 5.50 -7.90 -11.56
N ARG A 47 5.05 -6.76 -12.05
CA ARG A 47 5.77 -5.49 -11.90
C ARG A 47 5.70 -4.92 -10.49
N GLY A 48 4.56 -5.05 -9.82
CA GLY A 48 4.30 -4.46 -8.53
C GLY A 48 3.59 -3.10 -8.65
N ALA A 49 3.20 -2.56 -7.50
CA ALA A 49 2.52 -1.27 -7.42
C ALA A 49 3.53 -0.11 -7.47
N ASP A 50 3.20 0.96 -8.16
CA ASP A 50 4.07 2.14 -8.24
C ASP A 50 4.07 2.94 -6.94
N VAL A 51 2.92 3.02 -6.29
CA VAL A 51 2.74 3.78 -5.05
C VAL A 51 1.89 2.97 -4.11
N ILE A 52 2.28 2.90 -2.84
CA ILE A 52 1.50 2.30 -1.78
C ILE A 52 1.24 3.35 -0.72
N LEU A 53 -0.03 3.58 -0.39
CA LEU A 53 -0.44 4.34 0.78
C LEU A 53 -0.72 3.35 1.90
N ASP A 54 -0.03 3.49 3.02
CA ASP A 54 -0.14 2.56 4.13
C ASP A 54 -0.60 3.26 5.40
N MET A 55 -1.61 2.71 6.03
CA MET A 55 -2.09 3.17 7.34
C MET A 55 -1.88 2.11 8.42
N VAL A 56 -1.33 0.97 8.08
CA VAL A 56 -1.18 -0.17 8.99
C VAL A 56 0.14 -0.11 9.75
N GLY A 57 1.24 0.06 9.02
CA GLY A 57 2.57 0.10 9.63
C GLY A 57 3.01 -1.25 10.16
N GLY A 58 3.98 -1.22 11.08
CA GLY A 58 4.46 -2.40 11.75
C GLY A 58 4.98 -3.45 10.77
N ASP A 59 4.62 -4.70 11.02
CA ASP A 59 5.08 -5.84 10.23
C ASP A 59 4.50 -5.90 8.82
N TYR A 60 3.61 -4.98 8.47
CA TYR A 60 3.12 -4.85 7.09
C TYR A 60 4.16 -4.25 6.14
N LEU A 61 5.14 -3.50 6.67
CA LEU A 61 6.11 -2.82 5.83
C LEU A 61 6.89 -3.79 4.92
N PRO A 62 7.48 -4.88 5.42
CA PRO A 62 8.18 -5.82 4.53
C PRO A 62 7.26 -6.40 3.46
N ARG A 63 6.02 -6.68 3.78
CA ARG A 63 5.04 -7.22 2.83
C ARG A 63 4.69 -6.18 1.76
N ASN A 64 4.50 -4.93 2.18
CA ASN A 64 4.23 -3.84 1.25
C ASN A 64 5.39 -3.66 0.27
N LEU A 65 6.62 -3.69 0.77
CA LEU A 65 7.79 -3.53 -0.09
C LEU A 65 7.93 -4.69 -1.08
N SER A 66 7.50 -5.89 -0.70
CA SER A 66 7.58 -7.05 -1.58
C SER A 66 6.71 -6.93 -2.82
N CYS A 67 5.65 -6.12 -2.76
CA CYS A 67 4.75 -5.91 -3.89
C CYS A 67 4.86 -4.51 -4.51
N LEU A 68 5.85 -3.74 -4.09
CA LEU A 68 6.14 -2.44 -4.66
C LEU A 68 7.01 -2.64 -5.91
N SER A 69 6.83 -1.82 -6.93
CA SER A 69 7.66 -1.89 -8.12
C SER A 69 9.04 -1.27 -7.88
N ASP A 70 10.00 -1.54 -8.77
CA ASP A 70 11.26 -0.82 -8.75
C ASP A 70 10.98 0.67 -8.95
N ASP A 71 11.76 1.51 -8.27
CA ASP A 71 11.54 2.95 -8.20
C ASP A 71 10.21 3.32 -7.55
N GLY A 72 9.56 2.38 -6.86
CA GLY A 72 8.27 2.58 -6.23
C GLY A 72 8.34 3.44 -4.98
N ARG A 73 7.19 3.96 -4.58
CA ARG A 73 7.08 4.87 -3.45
C ARG A 73 6.10 4.32 -2.42
N HIS A 74 6.56 4.23 -1.19
CA HIS A 74 5.74 3.82 -0.05
C HIS A 74 5.51 5.02 0.85
N VAL A 75 4.25 5.37 1.10
CA VAL A 75 3.86 6.51 1.92
C VAL A 75 3.12 6.01 3.15
N SER A 76 3.69 6.24 4.32
CA SER A 76 3.03 5.90 5.59
C SER A 76 2.22 7.09 6.07
N ILE A 77 0.93 6.88 6.32
CA ILE A 77 0.03 7.93 6.78
C ILE A 77 -0.56 7.63 8.16
N ALA A 78 -0.44 6.42 8.65
CA ALA A 78 -0.83 6.00 9.98
C ALA A 78 -0.10 4.70 10.34
N THR A 79 -0.14 4.33 11.62
CA THR A 79 0.60 3.18 12.12
C THR A 79 -0.27 2.36 13.08
N HIS A 80 -1.44 1.97 12.61
CA HIS A 80 -2.42 1.27 13.46
C HIS A 80 -1.89 -0.01 14.08
N ARG A 81 -0.97 -0.69 13.42
CA ARG A 81 -0.43 -1.96 13.89
C ARG A 81 0.92 -1.82 14.57
N GLY A 82 1.60 -0.70 14.43
CA GLY A 82 2.87 -0.46 15.10
C GLY A 82 3.67 0.64 14.43
N VAL A 83 4.54 1.29 15.20
CA VAL A 83 5.33 2.44 14.75
C VAL A 83 6.73 2.03 14.29
N THR A 84 7.13 0.78 14.52
CA THR A 84 8.45 0.28 14.11
C THR A 84 8.30 -0.93 13.21
N ALA A 85 9.26 -1.11 12.31
CA ALA A 85 9.26 -2.23 11.39
C ALA A 85 10.69 -2.58 11.01
N GLU A 86 10.92 -3.83 10.66
CA GLU A 86 12.19 -4.26 10.10
C GLU A 86 12.24 -3.90 8.62
N LEU A 87 13.43 -3.54 8.16
CA LEU A 87 13.64 -3.09 6.80
C LEU A 87 14.94 -3.66 6.26
N ASN A 88 14.87 -4.27 5.09
CA ASN A 88 16.05 -4.72 4.38
C ASN A 88 16.58 -3.57 3.52
N LEU A 89 17.63 -2.90 4.00
CA LEU A 89 18.18 -1.74 3.32
C LEU A 89 18.76 -2.09 1.95
N LEU A 90 19.30 -3.28 1.80
CA LEU A 90 19.84 -3.71 0.50
C LEU A 90 18.73 -3.76 -0.56
N GLU A 91 17.56 -4.22 -0.17
CA GLU A 91 16.40 -4.26 -1.06
C GLU A 91 15.98 -2.84 -1.48
N VAL A 92 15.96 -1.92 -0.52
CA VAL A 92 15.64 -0.51 -0.80
C VAL A 92 16.64 0.09 -1.78
N MET A 93 17.92 -0.20 -1.57
CA MET A 93 18.99 0.34 -2.42
C MET A 93 18.94 -0.22 -3.83
N ARG A 94 18.84 -1.54 -3.95
CA ARG A 94 18.85 -2.21 -5.25
C ARG A 94 17.67 -1.83 -6.13
N ARG A 95 16.51 -1.65 -5.52
CA ARG A 95 15.28 -1.34 -6.22
C ARG A 95 14.96 0.15 -6.24
N ARG A 96 15.80 0.96 -5.61
CA ARG A 96 15.67 2.43 -5.56
C ARG A 96 14.30 2.86 -5.03
N LEU A 97 13.89 2.25 -3.92
CA LEU A 97 12.59 2.53 -3.32
C LEU A 97 12.63 3.85 -2.56
N VAL A 98 11.51 4.54 -2.53
CA VAL A 98 11.33 5.75 -1.74
C VAL A 98 10.34 5.44 -0.62
N LEU A 99 10.77 5.66 0.61
CA LEU A 99 9.92 5.53 1.79
C LEU A 99 9.74 6.91 2.39
N THR A 100 8.50 7.32 2.56
CA THR A 100 8.19 8.63 3.13
C THR A 100 6.96 8.52 4.00
N GLY A 101 6.64 9.60 4.70
CA GLY A 101 5.49 9.64 5.57
C GLY A 101 4.83 11.00 5.58
N SER A 102 3.61 11.03 6.05
CA SER A 102 2.87 12.28 6.19
C SER A 102 1.87 12.15 7.32
N THR A 103 1.69 13.23 8.07
CA THR A 103 0.63 13.36 9.05
C THR A 103 -0.12 14.64 8.79
N LEU A 104 -1.43 14.61 8.95
CA LEU A 104 -2.24 15.79 8.73
C LEU A 104 -2.52 16.55 10.01
N ARG A 105 -2.46 15.88 11.15
CA ARG A 105 -2.80 16.50 12.44
C ARG A 105 -2.00 17.76 12.78
N PRO A 106 -0.66 17.73 12.72
CA PRO A 106 0.13 18.92 13.08
C PRO A 106 -0.03 20.07 12.12
N ARG A 107 -0.63 19.85 10.99
CA ARG A 107 -0.78 20.87 9.95
C ARG A 107 -2.14 21.53 9.91
N SER A 108 -3.11 20.82 10.38
CA SER A 108 -4.51 21.23 10.48
C SER A 108 -4.89 22.52 9.76
N LEU A 109 -5.09 23.60 10.51
CA LEU A 109 -5.65 24.84 9.98
C LEU A 109 -4.68 25.67 9.16
N GLU A 110 -3.42 25.51 9.36
CA GLU A 110 -2.40 26.31 8.65
C GLU A 110 -2.00 25.68 7.32
N PHE A 111 -2.39 24.46 7.15
CA PHE A 111 -2.06 23.73 5.95
C PHE A 111 -2.98 24.10 4.80
#